data_f044c5dae298af3b79f3c0951024b4af
#
_entry.id   f044c5dae298af3b79f3c0951024b4af
#
_cell.length_a   1.000
_cell.length_b   1.000
_cell.length_c   1.000
_cell.angle_alpha   90.00
_cell.angle_beta   90.00
_cell.angle_gamma   90.00
#
_symmetry.space_group_name_H-M   'P 1'
#
loop_
_entity.id
_entity.type
_entity.pdbx_description
1 polymer ?
#
loop_
_entity_poly.entity_id
_entity_poly.type
_entity_poly.pdbx_seq_one_letter_code
_entity_poly.pdbx_strand_id
1 'polypeptide(L)'
;MTKAILLDIEGTATPISFVHDTLFPYAKARVPGFILDNLADLKFEIEQLAEEHSRETEYKGEFRPESPNSVSEYLKYLIDQDRKSTPLKSIQGMIWRAGFESGEIVSPVFDDVPSAMKRWKAADKTIAIFSSGSVLAQRLLFKHTDHGDLTPLISNY
;
A
#
# COMPACT_ATOMS: atom_id res chain seq x y z
N MET A 1 22.63 -16.56 -19.84
CA MET A 1 22.96 -16.08 -18.50
C MET A 1 21.86 -15.11 -18.05
N THR A 2 21.25 -15.29 -16.88
CA THR A 2 20.16 -14.44 -16.36
C THR A 2 20.66 -13.03 -16.10
N LYS A 3 20.05 -12.01 -16.72
CA LYS A 3 20.43 -10.59 -16.58
C LYS A 3 19.55 -9.83 -15.59
N ALA A 4 18.32 -10.27 -15.37
CA ALA A 4 17.36 -9.63 -14.50
C ALA A 4 16.64 -10.64 -13.61
N ILE A 5 16.24 -10.19 -12.43
CA ILE A 5 15.40 -10.90 -11.48
C ILE A 5 14.11 -10.10 -11.36
N LEU A 6 12.99 -10.74 -11.57
CA LEU A 6 11.68 -10.20 -11.30
C LEU A 6 11.18 -10.83 -9.98
N LEU A 7 10.94 -10.00 -8.98
CA LEU A 7 10.64 -10.41 -7.62
C LEU A 7 9.22 -10.00 -7.26
N ASP A 8 8.41 -10.94 -6.86
CA ASP A 8 7.10 -10.70 -6.24
C ASP A 8 7.25 -10.28 -4.78
N ILE A 9 6.22 -9.70 -4.20
CA ILE A 9 6.23 -9.23 -2.80
C ILE A 9 5.56 -10.24 -1.88
N GLU A 10 4.26 -10.42 -2.03
CA GLU A 10 3.41 -11.17 -1.10
C GLU A 10 3.68 -12.67 -1.15
N GLY A 11 4.18 -13.22 -0.03
CA GLY A 11 4.57 -14.63 0.07
C GLY A 11 5.91 -14.97 -0.58
N THR A 12 6.62 -13.97 -1.14
CA THR A 12 7.93 -14.13 -1.79
C THR A 12 9.02 -13.31 -1.10
N ALA A 13 8.85 -11.99 -0.99
CA ALA A 13 9.77 -11.12 -0.27
C ALA A 13 9.32 -10.86 1.18
N THR A 14 8.01 -10.81 1.42
CA THR A 14 7.39 -10.56 2.73
C THR A 14 6.25 -11.56 2.98
N PRO A 15 5.94 -11.91 4.24
CA PRO A 15 4.78 -12.73 4.55
C PRO A 15 3.47 -12.10 4.04
N ILE A 16 2.61 -12.91 3.43
CA ILE A 16 1.30 -12.45 2.96
C ILE A 16 0.43 -11.91 4.11
N SER A 17 0.59 -12.46 5.31
CA SER A 17 -0.08 -12.00 6.52
C SER A 17 0.24 -10.54 6.87
N PHE A 18 1.41 -10.03 6.51
CA PHE A 18 1.75 -8.63 6.77
C PHE A 18 0.77 -7.66 6.08
N VAL A 19 0.35 -7.96 4.86
CA VAL A 19 -0.61 -7.13 4.14
C VAL A 19 -1.99 -7.21 4.79
N HIS A 20 -2.47 -8.43 5.06
CA HIS A 20 -3.82 -8.66 5.55
C HIS A 20 -3.98 -8.38 7.05
N ASP A 21 -2.97 -8.70 7.86
CA ASP A 21 -3.07 -8.63 9.34
C ASP A 21 -2.46 -7.33 9.90
N THR A 22 -1.68 -6.60 9.09
CA THR A 22 -1.05 -5.35 9.53
C THR A 22 -1.46 -4.16 8.67
N LEU A 23 -1.15 -4.15 7.37
CA LEU A 23 -1.32 -2.96 6.53
C LEU A 23 -2.79 -2.57 6.35
N PHE A 24 -3.67 -3.50 6.02
CA PHE A 24 -5.09 -3.21 5.84
C PHE A 24 -5.78 -2.80 7.15
N PRO A 25 -5.62 -3.52 8.27
CA PRO A 25 -6.15 -3.09 9.56
C PRO A 25 -5.60 -1.74 10.04
N TYR A 26 -4.30 -1.49 9.81
CA TYR A 26 -3.67 -0.21 10.13
C TYR A 26 -4.35 0.95 9.39
N ALA A 27 -4.51 0.83 8.08
CA ALA A 27 -5.17 1.86 7.26
C ALA A 27 -6.64 2.03 7.70
N LYS A 28 -7.38 0.93 7.83
CA LYS A 28 -8.80 0.95 8.21
C LYS A 28 -9.05 1.67 9.53
N ALA A 29 -8.21 1.43 10.52
CA ALA A 29 -8.32 2.09 11.83
C ALA A 29 -8.06 3.60 11.76
N ARG A 30 -7.23 4.05 10.82
CA ARG A 30 -6.83 5.46 10.69
C ARG A 30 -7.64 6.26 9.69
N VAL A 31 -8.40 5.61 8.81
CA VAL A 31 -9.26 6.28 7.81
C VAL A 31 -10.10 7.39 8.42
N PRO A 32 -10.85 7.22 9.55
CA PRO A 32 -11.73 8.28 10.05
C PRO A 32 -10.98 9.56 10.43
N GLY A 33 -9.89 9.44 11.17
CA GLY A 33 -9.06 10.59 11.58
C GLY A 33 -8.39 11.24 10.36
N PHE A 34 -7.80 10.42 9.49
CA PHE A 34 -7.12 10.90 8.30
C PHE A 34 -8.06 11.67 7.37
N ILE A 35 -9.27 11.16 7.12
CA ILE A 35 -10.27 11.86 6.29
C ILE A 35 -10.76 13.13 6.96
N LEU A 36 -11.01 13.11 8.27
CA LEU A 36 -11.43 14.30 9.00
C LEU A 36 -10.42 15.44 8.87
N ASP A 37 -9.14 15.13 8.99
CA ASP A 37 -8.06 16.12 8.98
C ASP A 37 -7.68 16.60 7.56
N ASN A 38 -7.94 15.79 6.52
CA ASN A 38 -7.42 16.04 5.17
C ASN A 38 -8.51 16.16 4.09
N LEU A 39 -9.80 16.17 4.43
CA LEU A 39 -10.91 16.14 3.45
C LEU A 39 -10.77 17.20 2.35
N ALA A 40 -10.33 18.40 2.72
CA ALA A 40 -10.19 19.52 1.78
C ALA A 40 -9.06 19.31 0.75
N ASP A 41 -8.04 18.53 1.10
CA ASP A 41 -6.87 18.25 0.26
C ASP A 41 -7.07 17.02 -0.63
N LEU A 42 -8.05 16.17 -0.31
CA LEU A 42 -8.36 14.91 -1.00
C LEU A 42 -9.46 15.04 -2.06
N LYS A 43 -9.69 16.26 -2.58
CA LYS A 43 -10.78 16.51 -3.53
C LYS A 43 -10.77 15.57 -4.73
N PHE A 44 -9.58 15.33 -5.29
CA PHE A 44 -9.42 14.46 -6.45
C PHE A 44 -9.80 13.00 -6.13
N GLU A 45 -9.30 12.46 -5.02
CA GLU A 45 -9.63 11.10 -4.58
C GLU A 45 -11.12 10.96 -4.26
N ILE A 46 -11.71 11.98 -3.63
CA ILE A 46 -13.13 11.99 -3.26
C ILE A 46 -14.03 12.05 -4.50
N GLU A 47 -13.69 12.84 -5.51
CA GLU A 47 -14.40 12.87 -6.79
C GLU A 47 -14.35 11.52 -7.49
N GLN A 48 -13.18 10.86 -7.51
CA GLN A 48 -13.05 9.50 -8.05
C GLN A 48 -13.86 8.47 -7.24
N LEU A 49 -13.87 8.56 -5.90
CA LEU A 49 -14.71 7.71 -5.05
C LEU A 49 -16.20 7.90 -5.36
N ALA A 50 -16.64 9.14 -5.58
CA ALA A 50 -18.02 9.43 -5.95
C ALA A 50 -18.39 8.80 -7.31
N GLU A 51 -17.49 8.86 -8.28
CA GLU A 51 -17.66 8.21 -9.57
C GLU A 51 -17.71 6.67 -9.44
N GLU A 52 -16.81 6.07 -8.68
CA GLU A 52 -16.83 4.62 -8.40
C GLU A 52 -18.14 4.23 -7.67
N HIS A 53 -18.53 4.99 -6.65
CA HIS A 53 -19.78 4.76 -5.90
C HIS A 53 -21.01 4.82 -6.79
N SER A 54 -21.05 5.70 -7.78
CA SER A 54 -22.19 5.79 -8.69
C SER A 54 -22.47 4.51 -9.49
N ARG A 55 -21.47 3.64 -9.60
CA ARG A 55 -21.52 2.33 -10.27
C ARG A 55 -21.59 1.16 -9.28
N GLU A 56 -21.51 1.45 -7.99
CA GLU A 56 -21.51 0.44 -6.92
C GLU A 56 -22.94 -0.04 -6.65
N THR A 57 -23.14 -1.35 -6.58
CA THR A 57 -24.46 -1.96 -6.38
C THR A 57 -24.61 -2.70 -5.05
N GLU A 58 -23.51 -3.03 -4.40
CA GLU A 58 -23.49 -3.85 -3.19
C GLU A 58 -23.45 -3.00 -1.91
N TYR A 59 -22.80 -1.84 -1.96
CA TYR A 59 -22.77 -0.90 -0.82
C TYR A 59 -24.14 -0.27 -0.61
N LYS A 60 -24.70 -0.46 0.59
CA LYS A 60 -26.04 0.04 0.93
C LYS A 60 -26.04 1.37 1.67
N GLY A 61 -24.84 1.88 2.00
CA GLY A 61 -24.68 3.20 2.62
C GLY A 61 -24.84 4.33 1.61
N GLU A 62 -25.15 5.51 2.11
CA GLU A 62 -25.13 6.74 1.32
C GLU A 62 -23.70 7.27 1.22
N PHE A 63 -23.30 7.75 0.05
CA PHE A 63 -22.03 8.44 -0.14
C PHE A 63 -22.24 9.95 -0.29
N ARG A 64 -21.71 10.71 0.66
CA ARG A 64 -21.72 12.17 0.67
C ARG A 64 -20.29 12.69 0.69
N PRO A 65 -19.79 13.25 -0.44
CA PRO A 65 -18.41 13.71 -0.59
C PRO A 65 -17.97 14.75 0.44
N GLU A 66 -18.91 15.59 0.91
CA GLU A 66 -18.68 16.64 1.90
C GLU A 66 -18.67 16.14 3.35
N SER A 67 -19.05 14.87 3.58
CA SER A 67 -19.14 14.28 4.90
C SER A 67 -17.95 13.36 5.19
N PRO A 68 -17.02 13.74 6.10
CA PRO A 68 -15.90 12.89 6.47
C PRO A 68 -16.31 11.49 6.94
N ASN A 69 -17.43 11.42 7.67
CA ASN A 69 -17.95 10.15 8.17
C ASN A 69 -18.44 9.26 7.02
N SER A 70 -19.20 9.83 6.07
CA SER A 70 -19.70 9.08 4.91
C SER A 70 -18.56 8.57 4.03
N VAL A 71 -17.56 9.40 3.75
CA VAL A 71 -16.36 9.01 3.00
C VAL A 71 -15.60 7.89 3.73
N SER A 72 -15.43 8.01 5.04
CA SER A 72 -14.73 7.02 5.86
C SER A 72 -15.43 5.66 5.87
N GLU A 73 -16.75 5.63 6.00
CA GLU A 73 -17.52 4.38 5.98
C GLU A 73 -17.44 3.68 4.61
N TYR A 74 -17.48 4.44 3.53
CA TYR A 74 -17.30 3.86 2.20
C TYR A 74 -15.88 3.30 1.99
N LEU A 75 -14.85 4.03 2.41
CA LEU A 75 -13.46 3.54 2.35
C LEU A 75 -13.25 2.26 3.17
N LYS A 76 -13.83 2.17 4.39
CA LYS A 76 -13.77 0.95 5.19
C LYS A 76 -14.44 -0.22 4.50
N TYR A 77 -15.60 0.02 3.87
CA TYR A 77 -16.27 -1.00 3.08
C TYR A 77 -15.37 -1.50 1.93
N LEU A 78 -14.74 -0.60 1.18
CA LEU A 78 -13.84 -0.96 0.09
C LEU A 78 -12.63 -1.78 0.59
N ILE A 79 -12.09 -1.45 1.77
CA ILE A 79 -11.01 -2.22 2.41
C ILE A 79 -11.50 -3.63 2.76
N ASP A 80 -12.67 -3.75 3.39
CA ASP A 80 -13.23 -5.04 3.82
C ASP A 80 -13.56 -5.96 2.65
N GLN A 81 -13.89 -5.38 1.49
CA GLN A 81 -14.16 -6.13 0.26
C GLN A 81 -12.91 -6.35 -0.61
N ASP A 82 -11.72 -5.95 -0.14
CA ASP A 82 -10.46 -5.97 -0.93
C ASP A 82 -10.64 -5.39 -2.34
N ARG A 83 -11.37 -4.27 -2.45
CA ARG A 83 -11.68 -3.63 -3.74
C ARG A 83 -10.43 -3.02 -4.37
N LYS A 84 -10.28 -3.19 -5.67
CA LYS A 84 -9.17 -2.63 -6.45
C LYS A 84 -9.46 -1.19 -6.91
N SER A 85 -9.75 -0.33 -5.95
CA SER A 85 -10.06 1.09 -6.16
C SER A 85 -8.78 1.94 -6.21
N THR A 86 -8.64 2.76 -7.24
CA THR A 86 -7.49 3.66 -7.38
C THR A 86 -7.46 4.74 -6.29
N PRO A 87 -8.57 5.46 -6.00
CA PRO A 87 -8.57 6.44 -4.92
C PRO A 87 -8.36 5.82 -3.54
N LEU A 88 -8.88 4.60 -3.28
CA LEU A 88 -8.58 3.87 -2.06
C LEU A 88 -7.07 3.62 -1.91
N LYS A 89 -6.42 3.12 -2.96
CA LYS A 89 -4.96 2.87 -2.95
C LYS A 89 -4.16 4.14 -2.70
N SER A 90 -4.60 5.29 -3.26
CA SER A 90 -3.97 6.59 -3.02
C SER A 90 -4.05 6.97 -1.53
N ILE A 91 -5.24 6.92 -0.94
CA ILE A 91 -5.48 7.25 0.48
C ILE A 91 -4.74 6.27 1.41
N GLN A 92 -4.82 4.97 1.15
CA GLN A 92 -4.06 3.97 1.92
C GLN A 92 -2.55 4.25 1.86
N GLY A 93 -2.03 4.61 0.67
CA GLY A 93 -0.61 4.95 0.50
C GLY A 93 -0.17 6.13 1.36
N MET A 94 -1.01 7.16 1.49
CA MET A 94 -0.73 8.31 2.36
C MET A 94 -0.74 7.92 3.84
N ILE A 95 -1.72 7.12 4.27
CA ILE A 95 -1.81 6.62 5.65
C ILE A 95 -0.61 5.72 5.98
N TRP A 96 -0.25 4.79 5.10
CA TRP A 96 0.91 3.92 5.31
C TRP A 96 2.21 4.70 5.34
N ARG A 97 2.36 5.72 4.48
CA ARG A 97 3.55 6.58 4.52
C ARG A 97 3.77 7.15 5.90
N ALA A 98 2.75 7.74 6.51
CA ALA A 98 2.84 8.30 7.86
C ALA A 98 3.24 7.21 8.88
N GLY A 99 2.67 6.01 8.79
CA GLY A 99 2.98 4.89 9.68
C GLY A 99 4.40 4.35 9.52
N PHE A 100 4.90 4.26 8.30
CA PHE A 100 6.27 3.85 8.03
C PHE A 100 7.29 4.92 8.47
N GLU A 101 7.03 6.18 8.18
CA GLU A 101 7.91 7.30 8.54
C GLU A 101 7.97 7.53 10.06
N SER A 102 6.88 7.27 10.78
CA SER A 102 6.86 7.32 12.25
C SER A 102 7.48 6.08 12.92
N GLY A 103 7.73 5.00 12.17
CA GLY A 103 8.20 3.73 12.70
C GLY A 103 7.11 2.86 13.34
N GLU A 104 5.84 3.25 13.25
CA GLU A 104 4.72 2.41 13.70
C GLU A 104 4.53 1.17 12.84
N ILE A 105 4.93 1.24 11.56
CA ILE A 105 4.96 0.11 10.63
C ILE A 105 6.41 -0.20 10.27
N VAL A 106 6.80 -1.46 10.42
CA VAL A 106 8.06 -2.01 9.92
C VAL A 106 7.73 -3.24 9.07
N SER A 107 8.26 -3.30 7.86
CA SER A 107 8.02 -4.42 6.95
C SER A 107 8.86 -5.63 7.34
N PRO A 108 8.26 -6.77 7.69
CA PRO A 108 8.99 -8.01 7.81
C PRO A 108 9.41 -8.48 6.41
N VAL A 109 10.65 -8.83 6.26
CA VAL A 109 11.20 -9.42 5.03
C VAL A 109 11.82 -10.78 5.39
N PHE A 110 11.60 -11.81 4.56
CA PHE A 110 12.21 -13.11 4.82
C PHE A 110 13.73 -13.00 4.87
N ASP A 111 14.36 -13.70 5.82
CA ASP A 111 15.79 -13.57 6.15
C ASP A 111 16.75 -13.79 4.98
N ASP A 112 16.35 -14.61 4.00
CA ASP A 112 17.15 -14.91 2.81
C ASP A 112 17.07 -13.83 1.73
N VAL A 113 16.03 -12.99 1.72
CA VAL A 113 15.77 -11.96 0.70
C VAL A 113 16.87 -10.90 0.66
N PRO A 114 17.25 -10.22 1.77
CA PRO A 114 18.28 -9.20 1.73
C PRO A 114 19.63 -9.74 1.23
N SER A 115 20.00 -10.94 1.66
CA SER A 115 21.25 -11.59 1.24
C SER A 115 21.23 -12.00 -0.23
N ALA A 116 20.07 -12.49 -0.73
CA ALA A 116 19.89 -12.82 -2.14
C ALA A 116 19.97 -11.57 -3.03
N MET A 117 19.27 -10.49 -2.65
CA MET A 117 19.30 -9.22 -3.39
C MET A 117 20.73 -8.64 -3.48
N LYS A 118 21.49 -8.67 -2.39
CA LYS A 118 22.91 -8.23 -2.38
C LYS A 118 23.77 -9.07 -3.32
N ARG A 119 23.61 -10.40 -3.30
CA ARG A 119 24.34 -11.30 -4.23
C ARG A 119 23.98 -11.04 -5.68
N TRP A 120 22.70 -10.82 -6.00
CA TRP A 120 22.27 -10.51 -7.37
C TRP A 120 22.80 -9.17 -7.84
N LYS A 121 22.80 -8.15 -6.98
CA LYS A 121 23.37 -6.84 -7.30
C LYS A 121 24.87 -6.91 -7.53
N ALA A 122 25.60 -7.66 -6.69
CA ALA A 122 27.02 -7.89 -6.85
C ALA A 122 27.38 -8.68 -8.13
N ALA A 123 26.46 -9.49 -8.63
CA ALA A 123 26.56 -10.19 -9.91
C ALA A 123 26.03 -9.37 -11.10
N ASP A 124 25.89 -8.06 -10.93
CA ASP A 124 25.45 -7.08 -11.96
C ASP A 124 24.08 -7.43 -12.57
N LYS A 125 23.16 -7.94 -11.74
CA LYS A 125 21.78 -8.23 -12.15
C LYS A 125 20.86 -7.06 -11.85
N THR A 126 19.93 -6.79 -12.77
CA THR A 126 18.81 -5.87 -12.53
C THR A 126 17.79 -6.56 -11.63
N ILE A 127 17.35 -5.90 -10.55
CA ILE A 127 16.26 -6.37 -9.71
C ILE A 127 15.06 -5.48 -9.95
N ALA A 128 13.94 -6.08 -10.36
CA ALA A 128 12.67 -5.42 -10.57
C ALA A 128 11.59 -6.05 -9.68
N ILE A 129 10.69 -5.23 -9.17
CA ILE A 129 9.55 -5.69 -8.38
C ILE A 129 8.34 -5.82 -9.29
N PHE A 130 7.55 -6.87 -9.09
CA PHE A 130 6.27 -7.10 -9.75
C PHE A 130 5.19 -7.30 -8.70
N SER A 131 4.27 -6.34 -8.59
CA SER A 131 3.17 -6.39 -7.62
C SER A 131 1.98 -5.58 -8.14
N SER A 132 0.77 -5.93 -7.73
CA SER A 132 -0.45 -5.16 -7.97
C SER A 132 -0.58 -3.94 -7.04
N GLY A 133 0.27 -3.82 -6.02
CA GLY A 133 0.37 -2.66 -5.14
C GLY A 133 0.83 -1.40 -5.87
N SER A 134 0.48 -0.22 -5.33
CA SER A 134 1.01 1.03 -5.90
C SER A 134 2.53 1.11 -5.75
N VAL A 135 3.20 1.80 -6.68
CA VAL A 135 4.66 2.01 -6.60
C VAL A 135 5.05 2.66 -5.27
N LEU A 136 4.23 3.57 -4.75
CA LEU A 136 4.44 4.16 -3.43
C LEU A 136 4.46 3.09 -2.33
N ALA A 137 3.45 2.22 -2.28
CA ALA A 137 3.38 1.16 -1.28
C ALA A 137 4.57 0.20 -1.38
N GLN A 138 4.94 -0.19 -2.60
CA GLN A 138 6.12 -1.04 -2.85
C GLN A 138 7.40 -0.40 -2.33
N ARG A 139 7.62 0.89 -2.61
CA ARG A 139 8.80 1.64 -2.12
C ARG A 139 8.83 1.76 -0.61
N LEU A 140 7.71 2.09 0.03
CA LEU A 140 7.61 2.18 1.49
C LEU A 140 7.96 0.84 2.14
N LEU A 141 7.42 -0.25 1.61
CA LEU A 141 7.68 -1.59 2.11
C LEU A 141 9.17 -1.93 2.10
N PHE A 142 9.88 -1.72 0.99
CA PHE A 142 11.30 -2.03 0.90
C PHE A 142 12.22 -0.99 1.56
N LYS A 143 11.73 0.23 1.79
CA LYS A 143 12.49 1.27 2.48
C LYS A 143 12.54 1.06 3.99
N HIS A 144 11.45 0.57 4.58
CA HIS A 144 11.28 0.48 6.02
C HIS A 144 11.20 -0.99 6.49
N THR A 145 12.19 -1.79 6.09
CA THR A 145 12.22 -3.20 6.48
C THR A 145 12.89 -3.41 7.83
N ASP A 146 12.62 -4.56 8.46
CA ASP A 146 13.33 -5.05 9.64
C ASP A 146 14.82 -5.36 9.39
N HIS A 147 15.24 -5.34 8.11
CA HIS A 147 16.64 -5.45 7.67
C HIS A 147 17.21 -4.11 7.13
N GLY A 148 16.54 -2.98 7.40
CA GLY A 148 16.93 -1.66 6.92
C GLY A 148 16.39 -1.34 5.52
N ASP A 149 16.95 -0.30 4.88
CA ASP A 149 16.52 0.15 3.56
C ASP A 149 17.09 -0.74 2.44
N LEU A 150 16.22 -1.47 1.75
CA LEU A 150 16.56 -2.32 0.61
C LEU A 150 16.35 -1.64 -0.75
N THR A 151 15.78 -0.44 -0.78
CA THR A 151 15.48 0.28 -2.04
C THR A 151 16.71 0.53 -2.93
N PRO A 152 17.95 0.76 -2.40
CA PRO A 152 19.14 0.92 -3.25
C PRO A 152 19.49 -0.33 -4.09
N LEU A 153 18.96 -1.50 -3.71
CA LEU A 153 19.19 -2.75 -4.44
C LEU A 153 18.21 -2.95 -5.60
N ILE A 154 17.09 -2.20 -5.61
CA ILE A 154 15.99 -2.34 -6.56
C ILE A 154 16.17 -1.33 -7.68
N SER A 155 16.06 -1.80 -8.93
CA SER A 155 16.21 -0.97 -10.10
C SER A 155 14.87 -0.44 -10.64
N ASN A 156 13.78 -1.23 -10.51
CA ASN A 156 12.46 -0.90 -11.06
C ASN A 156 11.33 -1.43 -10.15
N TYR A 157 10.17 -0.74 -10.23
CA TYR A 157 8.94 -1.08 -9.54
C TYR A 157 7.78 -1.11 -10.54
#